data_cdcd4eab3a644ee8bd391cee3f4cf976
#
_entry.id   cdcd4eab3a644ee8bd391cee3f4cf976
#
_cell.length_a   1.000
_cell.length_b   1.000
_cell.length_c   1.000
_cell.angle_alpha   90.00
_cell.angle_beta   90.00
_cell.angle_gamma   90.00
#
_symmetry.space_group_name_H-M   'P 1'
#
loop_
_entity.id
_entity.type
_entity.pdbx_description
1 polymer ?
#
loop_
_entity_poly.entity_id
_entity_poly.type
_entity_poly.pdbx_seq_one_letter_code
_entity_poly.pdbx_strand_id
1 'polypeptide(L)'
;VVLLGGDHSTPLGYYQALATKYDNFGILHLDAHMDLRIAYEGFTYSHASIMYNALQIPQISKIVQVGIRDFCEQEVAIALKDRVLVHTDMDLKQEAFEGKTWEQQCDQIIASLPEKVCISFDIDGMYPWYCPNTGTPVPGGFSFEQAAYLFSRLAATNKEIIGFDLVEVAPGDDD
;
A
#
# COMPACT_ATOMS: atom_id res chain seq x y z
N VAL A 1 15.38 3.79 -7.03
CA VAL A 1 15.18 2.50 -7.71
C VAL A 1 13.70 2.23 -7.73
N VAL A 2 13.20 1.71 -8.84
CA VAL A 2 11.81 1.28 -9.01
C VAL A 2 11.81 -0.22 -9.26
N LEU A 3 10.94 -0.96 -8.59
CA LEU A 3 10.68 -2.36 -8.86
C LEU A 3 9.34 -2.45 -9.59
N LEU A 4 9.35 -3.06 -10.78
CA LEU A 4 8.15 -3.44 -11.49
C LEU A 4 8.05 -4.96 -11.38
N GLY A 5 7.09 -5.44 -10.66
CA GLY A 5 7.12 -6.82 -10.28
C GLY A 5 5.91 -7.62 -10.67
N GLY A 6 5.98 -8.89 -10.39
CA GLY A 6 4.92 -9.85 -10.47
C GLY A 6 3.89 -9.66 -9.35
N ASP A 7 3.67 -10.69 -8.58
CA ASP A 7 2.78 -10.64 -7.43
C ASP A 7 3.37 -9.81 -6.26
N HIS A 8 2.53 -9.47 -5.30
CA HIS A 8 2.92 -8.58 -4.20
C HIS A 8 3.91 -9.20 -3.19
N SER A 9 4.38 -10.44 -3.40
CA SER A 9 5.46 -11.00 -2.58
C SER A 9 6.85 -10.50 -3.01
N THR A 10 6.99 -10.05 -4.26
CA THR A 10 8.28 -9.68 -4.87
C THR A 10 9.00 -8.52 -4.17
N PRO A 11 8.34 -7.48 -3.61
CA PRO A 11 9.02 -6.38 -2.93
C PRO A 11 9.76 -6.73 -1.64
N LEU A 12 9.58 -7.91 -1.04
CA LEU A 12 10.22 -8.23 0.25
C LEU A 12 11.75 -8.09 0.20
N GLY A 13 12.39 -8.65 -0.83
CA GLY A 13 13.83 -8.52 -1.02
C GLY A 13 14.28 -7.07 -1.25
N TYR A 14 13.42 -6.29 -1.89
CA TYR A 14 13.65 -4.85 -2.09
C TYR A 14 13.59 -4.08 -0.76
N TYR A 15 12.61 -4.34 0.12
CA TYR A 15 12.54 -3.72 1.45
C TYR A 15 13.74 -4.11 2.32
N GLN A 16 14.17 -5.39 2.26
CA GLN A 16 15.38 -5.84 2.94
C GLN A 16 16.63 -5.09 2.45
N ALA A 17 16.74 -4.85 1.14
CA ALA A 17 17.85 -4.09 0.57
C ALA A 17 17.80 -2.61 1.01
N LEU A 18 16.61 -1.98 1.03
CA LEU A 18 16.46 -0.62 1.57
C LEU A 18 16.86 -0.54 3.05
N ALA A 19 16.52 -1.56 3.85
CA ALA A 19 16.87 -1.64 5.27
C ALA A 19 18.39 -1.75 5.52
N THR A 20 19.19 -2.16 4.54
CA THR A 20 20.66 -2.10 4.65
C THR A 20 21.21 -0.70 4.49
N LYS A 21 20.43 0.20 3.90
CA LYS A 21 20.86 1.57 3.56
C LYS A 21 20.22 2.64 4.45
N TYR A 22 19.03 2.38 4.94
CA TYR A 22 18.22 3.34 5.71
C TYR A 22 17.85 2.74 7.06
N ASP A 23 18.21 3.43 8.14
CA ASP A 23 17.95 2.99 9.52
C ASP A 23 16.49 3.15 9.94
N ASN A 24 15.73 4.01 9.22
CA ASN A 24 14.33 4.30 9.50
C ASN A 24 13.62 4.77 8.22
N PHE A 25 12.52 4.09 7.86
CA PHE A 25 11.63 4.52 6.79
C PHE A 25 10.21 3.96 7.00
N GLY A 26 9.24 4.49 6.26
CA GLY A 26 7.88 3.95 6.22
C GLY A 26 7.52 3.43 4.85
N ILE A 27 6.43 2.68 4.81
CA ILE A 27 5.79 2.24 3.58
C ILE A 27 4.45 2.96 3.44
N LEU A 28 4.24 3.64 2.31
CA LEU A 28 2.92 4.05 1.84
C LEU A 28 2.40 2.94 0.94
N HIS A 29 1.40 2.21 1.42
CA HIS A 29 0.84 1.03 0.78
C HIS A 29 -0.55 1.36 0.20
N LEU A 30 -0.68 1.39 -1.13
CA LEU A 30 -1.95 1.50 -1.84
C LEU A 30 -2.37 0.12 -2.31
N ASP A 31 -3.56 -0.33 -1.91
CA ASP A 31 -4.00 -1.70 -2.13
C ASP A 31 -5.49 -1.86 -1.79
N ALA A 32 -6.14 -2.88 -2.33
CA ALA A 32 -7.43 -3.35 -1.87
C ALA A 32 -7.32 -4.17 -0.57
N HIS A 33 -6.17 -4.81 -0.33
CA HIS A 33 -5.92 -5.79 0.72
C HIS A 33 -4.97 -5.27 1.80
N MET A 34 -5.06 -5.83 3.01
CA MET A 34 -4.10 -5.49 4.09
C MET A 34 -2.75 -6.19 3.92
N ASP A 35 -2.74 -7.39 3.34
CA ASP A 35 -1.55 -8.23 3.17
C ASP A 35 -0.78 -8.50 4.47
N LEU A 36 -1.53 -8.57 5.57
CA LEU A 36 -1.02 -8.81 6.92
C LEU A 36 -1.21 -10.25 7.38
N ARG A 37 -1.52 -11.20 6.49
CA ARG A 37 -1.63 -12.61 6.84
C ARG A 37 -0.27 -13.16 7.25
N ILE A 38 -0.21 -13.93 8.34
CA ILE A 38 1.01 -14.62 8.80
C ILE A 38 1.47 -15.63 7.75
N ALA A 39 0.52 -16.29 7.10
CA ALA A 39 0.71 -17.17 5.96
C ALA A 39 -0.61 -17.26 5.17
N TYR A 40 -0.51 -17.52 3.89
CA TYR A 40 -1.67 -17.75 3.03
C TYR A 40 -1.50 -19.09 2.30
N GLU A 41 -2.51 -19.97 2.38
CA GLU A 41 -2.48 -21.33 1.82
C GLU A 41 -1.22 -22.14 2.20
N GLY A 42 -0.66 -21.89 3.38
CA GLY A 42 0.57 -22.54 3.87
C GLY A 42 1.87 -21.83 3.46
N PHE A 43 1.80 -20.77 2.67
CA PHE A 43 2.97 -19.99 2.22
C PHE A 43 3.17 -18.75 3.10
N THR A 44 4.30 -18.71 3.83
CA THR A 44 4.70 -17.58 4.68
C THR A 44 5.09 -16.35 3.85
N TYR A 45 5.66 -16.57 2.66
CA TYR A 45 6.10 -15.50 1.74
C TYR A 45 5.16 -15.35 0.56
N SER A 46 3.85 -15.28 0.84
CA SER A 46 2.82 -15.05 -0.18
C SER A 46 2.59 -13.55 -0.38
N HIS A 47 1.91 -13.18 -1.49
CA HIS A 47 1.42 -11.83 -1.74
C HIS A 47 0.60 -11.30 -0.54
N ALA A 48 -0.35 -12.09 -0.03
CA ALA A 48 -1.21 -11.73 1.12
C ALA A 48 -0.46 -11.60 2.46
N SER A 49 0.87 -11.79 2.48
CA SER A 49 1.72 -11.76 3.68
C SER A 49 2.83 -10.71 3.59
N ILE A 50 2.91 -9.95 2.49
CA ILE A 50 4.03 -9.03 2.25
C ILE A 50 4.16 -7.98 3.35
N MET A 51 3.07 -7.36 3.78
CA MET A 51 3.10 -6.33 4.82
C MET A 51 3.35 -6.93 6.21
N TYR A 52 2.90 -8.17 6.48
CA TYR A 52 3.30 -8.89 7.68
C TYR A 52 4.80 -9.15 7.72
N ASN A 53 5.39 -9.61 6.60
CA ASN A 53 6.82 -9.83 6.49
C ASN A 53 7.62 -8.52 6.55
N ALA A 54 7.11 -7.43 5.98
CA ALA A 54 7.69 -6.10 6.10
C ALA A 54 7.75 -5.63 7.56
N LEU A 55 6.74 -5.94 8.38
CA LEU A 55 6.74 -5.65 9.82
C LEU A 55 7.85 -6.39 10.58
N GLN A 56 8.43 -7.47 10.05
CA GLN A 56 9.57 -8.15 10.67
C GLN A 56 10.91 -7.42 10.42
N ILE A 57 10.91 -6.36 9.59
CA ILE A 57 12.09 -5.53 9.31
C ILE A 57 12.08 -4.34 10.29
N PRO A 58 13.03 -4.26 11.25
CA PRO A 58 13.01 -3.23 12.30
C PRO A 58 13.11 -1.79 11.77
N GLN A 59 13.74 -1.60 10.61
CA GLN A 59 13.92 -0.29 9.97
C GLN A 59 12.63 0.29 9.39
N ILE A 60 11.61 -0.55 9.17
CA ILE A 60 10.29 -0.08 8.75
C ILE A 60 9.52 0.37 9.99
N SER A 61 9.51 1.66 10.22
CA SER A 61 8.94 2.26 11.44
C SER A 61 7.42 2.49 11.36
N LYS A 62 6.87 2.50 10.14
CA LYS A 62 5.44 2.75 9.91
C LYS A 62 5.01 2.15 8.57
N ILE A 63 3.84 1.54 8.55
CA ILE A 63 3.11 1.20 7.32
C ILE A 63 1.81 2.00 7.34
N VAL A 64 1.54 2.75 6.29
CA VAL A 64 0.29 3.50 6.08
C VAL A 64 -0.41 2.89 4.89
N GLN A 65 -1.50 2.20 5.16
CA GLN A 65 -2.32 1.50 4.18
C GLN A 65 -3.49 2.38 3.74
N VAL A 66 -3.75 2.45 2.44
CA VAL A 66 -4.74 3.36 1.84
C VAL A 66 -5.55 2.62 0.79
N GLY A 67 -6.87 2.65 0.92
CA GLY A 67 -7.80 2.01 -0.03
C GLY A 67 -8.23 0.60 0.35
N ILE A 68 -7.85 0.15 1.53
CA ILE A 68 -8.12 -1.20 2.02
C ILE A 68 -9.62 -1.45 2.11
N ARG A 69 -10.07 -2.61 1.57
CA ARG A 69 -11.49 -2.96 1.53
C ARG A 69 -11.79 -4.47 1.55
N ASP A 70 -10.73 -5.31 1.47
CA ASP A 70 -10.81 -6.75 1.73
C ASP A 70 -9.74 -7.16 2.75
N PHE A 71 -10.18 -7.73 3.88
CA PHE A 71 -9.32 -8.12 5.00
C PHE A 71 -10.06 -9.05 5.96
N CYS A 72 -9.32 -9.74 6.81
CA CYS A 72 -9.87 -10.60 7.85
C CYS A 72 -9.59 -10.06 9.27
N GLU A 73 -10.31 -10.60 10.26
CA GLU A 73 -10.15 -10.20 11.67
C GLU A 73 -8.72 -10.34 12.20
N GLN A 74 -7.98 -11.35 11.73
CA GLN A 74 -6.59 -11.56 12.13
C GLN A 74 -5.68 -10.41 11.67
N GLU A 75 -5.89 -9.92 10.46
CA GLU A 75 -5.14 -8.79 9.90
C GLU A 75 -5.43 -7.50 10.65
N VAL A 76 -6.71 -7.25 10.97
CA VAL A 76 -7.11 -6.12 11.83
C VAL A 76 -6.43 -6.21 13.20
N ALA A 77 -6.41 -7.40 13.81
CA ALA A 77 -5.77 -7.60 15.12
C ALA A 77 -4.25 -7.34 15.09
N ILE A 78 -3.57 -7.62 13.96
CA ILE A 78 -2.16 -7.29 13.74
C ILE A 78 -2.00 -5.77 13.58
N ALA A 79 -2.80 -5.15 12.71
CA ALA A 79 -2.73 -3.71 12.47
C ALA A 79 -2.91 -2.88 13.75
N LEU A 80 -3.86 -3.28 14.63
CA LEU A 80 -4.13 -2.60 15.90
C LEU A 80 -3.00 -2.72 16.94
N LYS A 81 -2.13 -3.72 16.81
CA LYS A 81 -1.05 -3.99 17.77
C LYS A 81 0.32 -3.49 17.34
N ASP A 82 0.48 -3.18 16.07
CA ASP A 82 1.76 -2.82 15.49
C ASP A 82 1.70 -1.41 14.85
N ARG A 83 2.78 -1.03 14.19
CA ARG A 83 3.00 0.26 13.53
C ARG A 83 2.29 0.40 12.17
N VAL A 84 1.06 -0.08 12.08
CA VAL A 84 0.21 0.03 10.89
C VAL A 84 -0.90 1.06 11.13
N LEU A 85 -1.12 1.94 10.17
CA LEU A 85 -2.27 2.83 10.13
C LEU A 85 -3.05 2.52 8.85
N VAL A 86 -4.34 2.28 9.00
CA VAL A 86 -5.20 1.89 7.88
C VAL A 86 -6.21 2.99 7.58
N HIS A 87 -6.27 3.42 6.34
CA HIS A 87 -7.33 4.23 5.76
C HIS A 87 -8.15 3.34 4.83
N THR A 88 -9.29 2.86 5.30
CA THR A 88 -10.14 2.00 4.47
C THR A 88 -10.79 2.81 3.34
N ASP A 89 -11.10 2.13 2.22
CA ASP A 89 -11.83 2.75 1.11
C ASP A 89 -13.21 3.27 1.56
N MET A 90 -13.86 2.54 2.48
CA MET A 90 -15.14 2.95 3.05
C MET A 90 -15.02 4.24 3.86
N ASP A 91 -14.03 4.33 4.76
CA ASP A 91 -13.84 5.53 5.60
C ASP A 91 -13.51 6.75 4.74
N LEU A 92 -12.62 6.60 3.74
CA LEU A 92 -12.25 7.68 2.82
C LEU A 92 -13.48 8.20 2.03
N LYS A 93 -14.34 7.30 1.58
CA LYS A 93 -15.57 7.68 0.87
C LYS A 93 -16.61 8.31 1.78
N GLN A 94 -16.78 7.77 3.00
CA GLN A 94 -17.67 8.36 3.98
C GLN A 94 -17.23 9.77 4.34
N GLU A 95 -15.95 9.99 4.64
CA GLU A 95 -15.40 11.33 4.90
C GLU A 95 -15.64 12.28 3.73
N ALA A 96 -15.51 11.80 2.48
CA ALA A 96 -15.79 12.61 1.29
C ALA A 96 -17.27 12.99 1.18
N PHE A 97 -18.20 12.09 1.50
CA PHE A 97 -19.64 12.40 1.57
C PHE A 97 -19.98 13.39 2.68
N GLU A 98 -19.20 13.43 3.74
CA GLU A 98 -19.30 14.40 4.84
C GLU A 98 -18.63 15.75 4.52
N GLY A 99 -18.04 15.89 3.33
CA GLY A 99 -17.48 17.15 2.81
C GLY A 99 -15.97 17.30 2.95
N LYS A 100 -15.25 16.27 3.41
CA LYS A 100 -13.79 16.27 3.45
C LYS A 100 -13.23 16.11 2.03
N THR A 101 -12.41 17.04 1.59
CA THR A 101 -11.83 16.98 0.24
C THR A 101 -10.73 15.90 0.16
N TRP A 102 -10.48 15.39 -1.06
CA TRP A 102 -9.37 14.47 -1.31
C TRP A 102 -8.01 15.06 -0.91
N GLU A 103 -7.83 16.37 -1.11
CA GLU A 103 -6.64 17.09 -0.65
C GLU A 103 -6.43 16.94 0.86
N GLN A 104 -7.48 17.17 1.66
CA GLN A 104 -7.42 17.05 3.12
C GLN A 104 -7.13 15.60 3.56
N GLN A 105 -7.68 14.61 2.87
CA GLN A 105 -7.39 13.20 3.12
C GLN A 105 -5.93 12.86 2.78
N CYS A 106 -5.43 13.32 1.64
CA CYS A 106 -4.02 13.17 1.26
C CYS A 106 -3.08 13.79 2.30
N ASP A 107 -3.39 14.98 2.79
CA ASP A 107 -2.57 15.65 3.80
C ASP A 107 -2.50 14.86 5.11
N GLN A 108 -3.59 14.24 5.55
CA GLN A 108 -3.62 13.37 6.73
C GLN A 108 -2.81 12.08 6.52
N ILE A 109 -2.97 11.43 5.36
CA ILE A 109 -2.22 10.24 4.98
C ILE A 109 -0.72 10.55 5.01
N ILE A 110 -0.32 11.64 4.34
CA ILE A 110 1.08 12.05 4.22
C ILE A 110 1.66 12.47 5.59
N ALA A 111 0.88 13.17 6.41
CA ALA A 111 1.33 13.58 7.74
C ALA A 111 1.65 12.39 8.67
N SER A 112 1.03 11.24 8.45
CA SER A 112 1.25 10.02 9.24
C SER A 112 2.52 9.24 8.85
N LEU A 113 3.14 9.55 7.70
CA LEU A 113 4.35 8.91 7.21
C LEU A 113 5.61 9.51 7.87
N PRO A 114 6.69 8.73 8.05
CA PRO A 114 7.99 9.26 8.48
C PRO A 114 8.64 10.11 7.36
N GLU A 115 9.86 10.61 7.61
CA GLU A 115 10.60 11.45 6.67
C GLU A 115 10.96 10.71 5.37
N LYS A 116 11.35 9.42 5.48
CA LYS A 116 11.70 8.56 4.35
C LYS A 116 10.57 7.58 4.06
N VAL A 117 10.17 7.51 2.80
CA VAL A 117 9.00 6.74 2.37
C VAL A 117 9.34 5.86 1.18
N CYS A 118 9.06 4.57 1.29
CA CYS A 118 8.93 3.67 0.15
C CYS A 118 7.44 3.59 -0.23
N ILE A 119 7.12 3.74 -1.50
CA ILE A 119 5.76 3.55 -2.00
C ILE A 119 5.63 2.10 -2.46
N SER A 120 4.61 1.40 -1.97
CA SER A 120 4.19 0.09 -2.46
C SER A 120 2.82 0.24 -3.08
N PHE A 121 2.71 -0.03 -4.37
CA PHE A 121 1.47 0.16 -5.10
C PHE A 121 1.03 -1.15 -5.76
N ASP A 122 0.04 -1.77 -5.12
CA ASP A 122 -0.75 -2.81 -5.76
C ASP A 122 -1.76 -2.17 -6.70
N ILE A 123 -1.79 -2.62 -7.96
CA ILE A 123 -2.68 -2.04 -8.97
C ILE A 123 -4.16 -2.24 -8.62
N ASP A 124 -4.50 -3.27 -7.85
CA ASP A 124 -5.88 -3.54 -7.44
C ASP A 124 -6.41 -2.56 -6.39
N GLY A 125 -5.55 -1.72 -5.81
CA GLY A 125 -5.95 -0.53 -5.05
C GLY A 125 -6.80 0.43 -5.87
N MET A 126 -6.68 0.41 -7.19
CA MET A 126 -7.49 1.19 -8.12
C MET A 126 -8.86 0.58 -8.37
N TYR A 127 -9.75 1.32 -9.06
CA TYR A 127 -10.99 0.75 -9.55
C TYR A 127 -10.73 -0.42 -10.50
N PRO A 128 -11.49 -1.53 -10.43
CA PRO A 128 -11.25 -2.74 -11.23
C PRO A 128 -11.21 -2.54 -12.74
N TRP A 129 -11.86 -1.52 -13.27
CA TRP A 129 -11.79 -1.23 -14.72
C TRP A 129 -10.46 -0.64 -15.20
N TYR A 130 -9.58 -0.20 -14.27
CA TYR A 130 -8.21 0.20 -14.60
C TYR A 130 -7.24 -0.98 -14.62
N CYS A 131 -7.61 -2.08 -13.95
CA CYS A 131 -6.78 -3.28 -13.81
C CYS A 131 -7.62 -4.57 -13.94
N PRO A 132 -8.32 -4.79 -15.07
CA PRO A 132 -9.30 -5.87 -15.20
C PRO A 132 -8.70 -7.27 -15.10
N ASN A 133 -7.38 -7.40 -15.28
CA ASN A 133 -6.69 -8.69 -15.30
C ASN A 133 -5.87 -8.95 -14.02
N THR A 134 -5.92 -8.06 -13.03
CA THR A 134 -5.26 -8.33 -11.74
C THR A 134 -5.86 -9.56 -11.05
N GLY A 135 -5.08 -10.22 -10.19
CA GLY A 135 -5.46 -11.51 -9.60
C GLY A 135 -6.70 -11.45 -8.70
N THR A 136 -6.82 -10.40 -7.89
CA THR A 136 -7.84 -10.27 -6.83
C THR A 136 -8.56 -8.92 -6.85
N PRO A 137 -9.24 -8.54 -7.95
CA PRO A 137 -9.94 -7.26 -8.02
C PRO A 137 -11.12 -7.20 -7.05
N VAL A 138 -11.23 -6.09 -6.30
CA VAL A 138 -12.30 -5.85 -5.34
C VAL A 138 -13.08 -4.59 -5.74
N PRO A 139 -14.42 -4.55 -5.70
CA PRO A 139 -15.19 -3.35 -5.98
C PRO A 139 -14.81 -2.17 -5.07
N GLY A 140 -14.74 -0.96 -5.61
CA GLY A 140 -14.24 0.23 -4.95
C GLY A 140 -12.84 0.61 -5.43
N GLY A 141 -12.11 1.42 -4.67
CA GLY A 141 -10.74 1.83 -4.98
C GLY A 141 -10.62 3.27 -5.44
N PHE A 142 -9.47 3.60 -6.05
CA PHE A 142 -9.11 4.93 -6.51
C PHE A 142 -9.30 5.09 -8.02
N SER A 143 -9.60 6.32 -8.45
CA SER A 143 -9.37 6.71 -9.84
C SER A 143 -7.86 6.95 -10.08
N PHE A 144 -7.46 6.94 -11.35
CA PHE A 144 -6.08 7.29 -11.73
C PHE A 144 -5.68 8.67 -11.21
N GLU A 145 -6.61 9.64 -11.31
CA GLU A 145 -6.37 11.02 -10.86
C GLU A 145 -6.21 11.11 -9.34
N GLN A 146 -6.93 10.30 -8.58
CA GLN A 146 -6.79 10.25 -7.12
C GLN A 146 -5.43 9.69 -6.70
N ALA A 147 -4.98 8.58 -7.29
CA ALA A 147 -3.67 8.01 -7.02
C ALA A 147 -2.54 8.97 -7.43
N ALA A 148 -2.63 9.52 -8.65
CA ALA A 148 -1.67 10.49 -9.18
C ALA A 148 -1.59 11.76 -8.30
N TYR A 149 -2.72 12.25 -7.81
CA TYR A 149 -2.78 13.41 -6.91
C TYR A 149 -2.08 13.11 -5.58
N LEU A 150 -2.34 11.96 -4.96
CA LEU A 150 -1.68 11.57 -3.71
C LEU A 150 -0.15 11.53 -3.88
N PHE A 151 0.35 10.90 -4.95
CA PHE A 151 1.78 10.84 -5.22
C PHE A 151 2.39 12.22 -5.51
N SER A 152 1.67 13.06 -6.25
CA SER A 152 2.09 14.44 -6.53
C SER A 152 2.17 15.28 -5.25
N ARG A 153 1.18 15.13 -4.36
CA ARG A 153 1.18 15.81 -3.04
C ARG A 153 2.35 15.33 -2.18
N LEU A 154 2.60 14.02 -2.10
CA LEU A 154 3.74 13.46 -1.37
C LEU A 154 5.07 14.02 -1.92
N ALA A 155 5.24 14.02 -3.24
CA ALA A 155 6.44 14.55 -3.90
C ALA A 155 6.66 16.04 -3.67
N ALA A 156 5.60 16.81 -3.41
CA ALA A 156 5.68 18.24 -3.10
C ALA A 156 6.05 18.53 -1.62
N THR A 157 6.16 17.51 -0.78
CA THR A 157 6.58 17.67 0.61
C THR A 157 8.11 17.57 0.75
N ASN A 158 8.62 17.78 1.97
CA ASN A 158 10.03 17.56 2.30
C ASN A 158 10.37 16.09 2.58
N LYS A 159 9.43 15.16 2.42
CA LYS A 159 9.68 13.73 2.61
C LYS A 159 10.50 13.17 1.45
N GLU A 160 11.43 12.30 1.77
CA GLU A 160 12.28 11.63 0.79
C GLU A 160 11.62 10.34 0.30
N ILE A 161 11.25 10.27 -0.97
CA ILE A 161 10.79 9.02 -1.61
C ILE A 161 12.02 8.18 -1.94
N ILE A 162 12.28 7.15 -1.13
CA ILE A 162 13.48 6.30 -1.23
C ILE A 162 13.30 5.11 -2.17
N GLY A 163 12.07 4.78 -2.51
CA GLY A 163 11.74 3.64 -3.36
C GLY A 163 10.29 3.64 -3.81
N PHE A 164 10.02 2.83 -4.83
CA PHE A 164 8.69 2.61 -5.39
C PHE A 164 8.61 1.19 -5.93
N ASP A 165 7.55 0.48 -5.64
CA ASP A 165 7.17 -0.74 -6.34
C ASP A 165 5.76 -0.64 -6.92
N LEU A 166 5.54 -1.29 -8.06
CA LEU A 166 4.25 -1.48 -8.72
C LEU A 166 4.10 -2.97 -9.00
N VAL A 167 3.03 -3.56 -8.49
CA VAL A 167 2.80 -5.01 -8.50
C VAL A 167 1.39 -5.37 -8.94
N GLU A 168 1.14 -6.67 -9.14
CA GLU A 168 -0.14 -7.28 -9.51
C GLU A 168 -0.71 -6.81 -10.86
N VAL A 169 0.12 -6.18 -11.69
CA VAL A 169 -0.26 -5.81 -13.06
C VAL A 169 -0.16 -7.04 -13.94
N ALA A 170 -1.30 -7.50 -14.44
CA ALA A 170 -1.35 -8.56 -15.45
C ALA A 170 -1.85 -7.99 -16.78
N PRO A 171 -1.09 -8.15 -17.89
CA PRO A 171 -1.55 -7.73 -19.22
C PRO A 171 -2.73 -8.59 -19.67
N GLY A 172 -3.57 -8.03 -20.56
CA GLY A 172 -4.62 -8.76 -21.24
C GLY A 172 -4.08 -9.59 -22.42
N ASP A 173 -4.95 -10.43 -22.98
CA ASP A 173 -4.60 -11.25 -24.16
C ASP A 173 -4.38 -10.39 -25.43
N ASP A 174 -4.86 -9.16 -25.44
CA ASP A 174 -4.83 -8.23 -26.58
C ASP A 174 -3.82 -7.07 -26.41
N ASP A 175 -2.98 -7.10 -25.36
CA ASP A 175 -2.02 -6.05 -25.01
C ASP A 175 -0.59 -6.33 -25.54
#